data_fb4669fbb9d84abb1a9b9525fd986df3
#
_entry.id   fb4669fbb9d84abb1a9b9525fd986df3
#
_cell.length_a   1.000
_cell.length_b   1.000
_cell.length_c   1.000
_cell.angle_alpha   90.00
_cell.angle_beta   90.00
_cell.angle_gamma   90.00
#
_symmetry.space_group_name_H-M   'P 1'
#
loop_
_entity.id
_entity.type
_entity.pdbx_description
1 polymer ?
#
loop_
_entity_poly.entity_id
_entity_poly.type
_entity_poly.pdbx_seq_one_letter_code
_entity_poly.pdbx_strand_id
1 'polypeptide(L)'
;RAVRRRGNRVWIDGVPILGFGRGIECAYIGALAAALSVTDHPSPYAELMGFSGLAFRVRWWVSPQEPGNRGWCPSTPVGEFPEEGDAIQRNTGWRFRPIARFTHPGGPHMEELIPDIVASIDAGIPVLAYPSIHNLNMGTIYGYDDGGVVWLLRDYFSVDGMTLVPAPDLGPVVLIPTHWEPPPPRRKALLDSIAMALRHWARRRGPDPDGPCFYGADALGQWAADLALVDDPAAGITEDERNNLFFVS
;
A
#
# COMPACT_ATOMS: atom_id res chain seq x y z
N ARG A 1 -7.22 -15.01 -17.08
CA ARG A 1 -5.84 -15.47 -17.36
C ARG A 1 -5.57 -16.78 -16.65
N ALA A 2 -4.50 -17.52 -17.08
CA ALA A 2 -4.37 -18.91 -16.68
C ALA A 2 -3.79 -19.07 -15.27
N VAL A 3 -4.51 -19.80 -14.42
CA VAL A 3 -3.93 -20.41 -13.22
C VAL A 3 -3.12 -21.62 -13.66
N ARG A 4 -1.86 -21.70 -13.24
CA ARG A 4 -0.94 -22.78 -13.52
C ARG A 4 -0.77 -23.67 -12.32
N ARG A 5 -0.54 -24.97 -12.57
CA ARG A 5 -0.30 -25.96 -11.52
C ARG A 5 0.86 -26.86 -11.90
N ARG A 6 1.78 -27.09 -10.94
CA ARG A 6 2.89 -28.01 -11.11
C ARG A 6 3.25 -28.64 -9.76
N GLY A 7 2.94 -29.93 -9.60
CA GLY A 7 3.03 -30.57 -8.28
C GLY A 7 2.08 -29.85 -7.30
N ASN A 8 2.59 -29.49 -6.15
CA ASN A 8 1.84 -28.78 -5.10
C ASN A 8 1.81 -27.27 -5.28
N ARG A 9 2.50 -26.75 -6.30
CA ARG A 9 2.58 -25.32 -6.59
C ARG A 9 1.46 -24.87 -7.53
N VAL A 10 0.80 -23.78 -7.14
CA VAL A 10 -0.24 -23.11 -7.93
C VAL A 10 0.12 -21.64 -8.06
N TRP A 11 -0.01 -21.06 -9.27
CA TRP A 11 0.24 -19.63 -9.45
C TRP A 11 -0.58 -19.05 -10.60
N ILE A 12 -0.80 -17.74 -10.52
CA ILE A 12 -1.42 -16.95 -11.58
C ILE A 12 -0.33 -16.43 -12.50
N ASP A 13 -0.46 -16.73 -13.80
CA ASP A 13 0.52 -16.35 -14.79
C ASP A 13 0.40 -14.87 -15.20
N GLY A 14 1.55 -14.23 -15.44
CA GLY A 14 1.60 -12.87 -15.98
C GLY A 14 1.47 -11.75 -14.95
N VAL A 15 1.52 -12.02 -13.63
CA VAL A 15 1.59 -10.96 -12.62
C VAL A 15 2.91 -10.21 -12.74
N PRO A 16 2.91 -8.87 -12.93
CA PRO A 16 4.12 -8.08 -13.14
C PRO A 16 5.08 -8.13 -11.94
N ILE A 17 6.36 -7.98 -12.23
CA ILE A 17 7.41 -7.79 -11.22
C ILE A 17 7.32 -6.34 -10.71
N LEU A 18 7.35 -6.18 -9.39
CA LEU A 18 7.43 -4.90 -8.72
C LEU A 18 8.89 -4.46 -8.54
N GLY A 19 9.12 -3.17 -8.35
CA GLY A 19 10.47 -2.63 -8.09
C GLY A 19 10.47 -1.11 -8.11
N PHE A 20 11.30 -0.53 -7.27
CA PHE A 20 11.55 0.91 -7.25
C PHE A 20 12.30 1.36 -8.52
N GLY A 21 12.19 2.65 -8.86
CA GLY A 21 12.81 3.22 -10.07
C GLY A 21 12.10 2.88 -11.38
N ARG A 22 10.87 2.36 -11.31
CA ARG A 22 10.06 1.96 -12.48
C ARG A 22 8.82 2.83 -12.71
N GLY A 23 8.69 3.92 -11.97
CA GLY A 23 7.51 4.80 -12.02
C GLY A 23 6.27 4.23 -11.33
N ILE A 24 6.46 3.28 -10.41
CA ILE A 24 5.42 2.64 -9.59
C ILE A 24 5.82 2.65 -8.12
N GLU A 25 6.31 3.79 -7.63
CA GLU A 25 6.99 3.94 -6.34
C GLU A 25 6.08 3.76 -5.12
N CYS A 26 4.76 3.94 -5.26
CA CYS A 26 3.82 3.67 -4.19
C CYS A 26 3.57 2.16 -4.08
N ALA A 27 4.13 1.52 -3.06
CA ALA A 27 4.11 0.05 -2.93
C ALA A 27 2.69 -0.53 -2.91
N TYR A 28 1.75 0.12 -2.20
CA TYR A 28 0.35 -0.33 -2.17
C TYR A 28 -0.30 -0.26 -3.56
N ILE A 29 -0.18 0.88 -4.23
CA ILE A 29 -0.81 1.07 -5.55
C ILE A 29 -0.12 0.22 -6.62
N GLY A 30 1.21 0.06 -6.53
CA GLY A 30 1.94 -0.84 -7.43
C GLY A 30 1.52 -2.30 -7.28
N ALA A 31 1.41 -2.78 -6.04
CA ALA A 31 0.91 -4.13 -5.76
C ALA A 31 -0.53 -4.31 -6.25
N LEU A 32 -1.40 -3.31 -6.01
CA LEU A 32 -2.78 -3.34 -6.47
C LEU A 32 -2.85 -3.34 -8.01
N ALA A 33 -2.10 -2.48 -8.68
CA ALA A 33 -2.05 -2.45 -10.14
C ALA A 33 -1.57 -3.78 -10.72
N ALA A 34 -0.55 -4.40 -10.12
CA ALA A 34 -0.05 -5.71 -10.51
C ALA A 34 -1.12 -6.79 -10.32
N ALA A 35 -1.81 -6.81 -9.17
CA ALA A 35 -2.89 -7.75 -8.90
C ALA A 35 -4.03 -7.61 -9.91
N LEU A 36 -4.52 -6.40 -10.14
CA LEU A 36 -5.64 -6.14 -11.04
C LEU A 36 -5.28 -6.33 -12.51
N SER A 37 -4.02 -6.19 -12.91
CA SER A 37 -3.57 -6.31 -14.30
C SER A 37 -3.84 -7.69 -14.92
N VAL A 38 -3.97 -8.72 -14.09
CA VAL A 38 -4.23 -10.10 -14.52
C VAL A 38 -5.69 -10.51 -14.37
N THR A 39 -6.57 -9.59 -14.02
CA THR A 39 -8.02 -9.77 -13.96
C THR A 39 -8.70 -9.32 -15.25
N ASP A 40 -10.02 -9.54 -15.35
CA ASP A 40 -10.82 -9.06 -16.49
C ASP A 40 -11.07 -7.55 -16.45
N HIS A 41 -10.81 -6.90 -15.29
CA HIS A 41 -11.03 -5.47 -15.07
C HIS A 41 -9.75 -4.81 -14.52
N PRO A 42 -8.70 -4.67 -15.37
CA PRO A 42 -7.45 -4.06 -14.95
C PRO A 42 -7.61 -2.57 -14.69
N SER A 43 -6.85 -2.06 -13.71
CA SER A 43 -6.78 -0.63 -13.42
C SER A 43 -5.30 -0.21 -13.44
N PRO A 44 -4.90 0.72 -14.33
CA PRO A 44 -3.53 1.18 -14.42
C PRO A 44 -3.08 1.92 -13.16
N TYR A 45 -1.78 1.85 -12.84
CA TYR A 45 -1.17 2.50 -11.68
C TYR A 45 -1.54 4.00 -11.56
N ALA A 46 -1.42 4.76 -12.65
CA ALA A 46 -1.71 6.19 -12.63
C ALA A 46 -3.19 6.49 -12.30
N GLU A 47 -4.13 5.66 -12.78
CA GLU A 47 -5.54 5.81 -12.43
C GLU A 47 -5.80 5.47 -10.97
N LEU A 48 -5.17 4.41 -10.46
CA LEU A 48 -5.29 4.03 -9.05
C LEU A 48 -4.73 5.12 -8.13
N MET A 49 -3.57 5.72 -8.46
CA MET A 49 -3.00 6.85 -7.74
C MET A 49 -3.96 8.05 -7.70
N GLY A 50 -4.55 8.40 -8.84
CA GLY A 50 -5.52 9.49 -8.93
C GLY A 50 -6.82 9.17 -8.21
N PHE A 51 -7.42 8.00 -8.47
CA PHE A 51 -8.73 7.61 -7.92
C PHE A 51 -8.70 7.37 -6.40
N SER A 52 -7.58 6.99 -5.85
CA SER A 52 -7.39 6.88 -4.41
C SER A 52 -7.21 8.22 -3.70
N GLY A 53 -6.78 9.25 -4.43
CA GLY A 53 -6.33 10.51 -3.84
C GLY A 53 -4.89 10.48 -3.34
N LEU A 54 -4.22 9.33 -3.36
CA LEU A 54 -2.83 9.20 -2.89
C LEU A 54 -1.84 10.08 -3.66
N ALA A 55 -2.10 10.32 -4.96
CA ALA A 55 -1.31 11.24 -5.77
C ALA A 55 -1.30 12.69 -5.24
N PHE A 56 -2.24 13.04 -4.39
CA PHE A 56 -2.44 14.41 -3.90
C PHE A 56 -2.23 14.52 -2.39
N ARG A 57 -1.91 13.43 -1.71
CA ARG A 57 -1.71 13.41 -0.27
C ARG A 57 -0.29 13.86 0.04
N VAL A 58 -0.18 15.01 0.68
CA VAL A 58 1.06 15.52 1.26
C VAL A 58 0.89 15.50 2.76
N ARG A 59 1.81 14.84 3.47
CA ARG A 59 1.81 14.78 4.92
C ARG A 59 3.24 14.83 5.46
N TRP A 60 3.38 15.35 6.65
CA TRP A 60 4.64 15.43 7.36
C TRP A 60 4.45 15.17 8.85
N TRP A 61 5.17 14.21 9.40
CA TRP A 61 5.15 13.93 10.82
C TRP A 61 6.23 14.71 11.54
N VAL A 62 5.86 15.21 12.73
CA VAL A 62 6.81 15.81 13.66
C VAL A 62 6.86 14.94 14.89
N SER A 63 8.00 14.32 15.11
CA SER A 63 8.31 13.70 16.38
C SER A 63 9.09 14.67 17.24
N PRO A 64 8.69 14.89 18.51
CA PRO A 64 9.51 15.66 19.45
C PRO A 64 10.87 15.02 19.76
N GLN A 65 11.01 13.71 19.54
CA GLN A 65 12.20 12.93 19.82
C GLN A 65 12.99 12.57 18.55
N GLU A 66 12.33 12.60 17.41
CA GLU A 66 12.90 12.26 16.12
C GLU A 66 12.31 13.22 15.07
N PRO A 67 12.97 14.35 14.80
CA PRO A 67 12.55 15.23 13.71
C PRO A 67 12.61 14.47 12.39
N GLY A 68 11.58 14.61 11.59
CA GLY A 68 11.48 13.99 10.29
C GLY A 68 10.43 12.87 10.16
N ASN A 69 10.25 12.42 8.95
CA ASN A 69 9.30 11.37 8.62
C ASN A 69 9.74 10.04 9.25
N ARG A 70 8.92 9.44 10.10
CA ARG A 70 9.19 8.16 10.76
C ARG A 70 9.22 6.94 9.84
N GLY A 71 9.52 7.09 8.57
CA GLY A 71 9.71 5.97 7.65
C GLY A 71 8.45 5.13 7.37
N TRP A 72 7.30 5.59 7.77
CA TRP A 72 6.05 4.94 7.41
C TRP A 72 5.81 5.11 5.91
N CYS A 73 5.49 4.01 5.26
CA CYS A 73 5.06 4.07 3.87
C CYS A 73 3.80 4.94 3.78
N PRO A 74 3.88 6.16 3.20
CA PRO A 74 2.74 7.06 3.11
C PRO A 74 1.66 6.54 2.16
N SER A 75 1.96 5.45 1.50
CA SER A 75 1.11 4.84 0.48
C SER A 75 0.01 3.95 1.05
N THR A 76 0.00 3.73 2.36
CA THR A 76 -1.00 2.85 2.96
C THR A 76 -2.27 3.61 3.27
N PRO A 77 -3.41 3.30 2.62
CA PRO A 77 -4.70 3.86 2.99
C PRO A 77 -5.27 3.20 4.25
N VAL A 78 -4.60 2.17 4.74
CA VAL A 78 -5.08 1.31 5.82
C VAL A 78 -4.91 2.04 7.15
N GLY A 79 -6.00 2.59 7.63
CA GLY A 79 -6.12 3.11 8.98
C GLY A 79 -6.18 4.63 9.13
N GLU A 80 -5.63 5.40 8.19
CA GLU A 80 -5.58 6.86 8.33
C GLU A 80 -6.69 7.60 7.57
N PHE A 81 -6.99 7.15 6.35
CA PHE A 81 -7.99 7.78 5.50
C PHE A 81 -8.91 6.71 4.91
N PRO A 82 -9.96 6.29 5.61
CA PRO A 82 -10.96 5.35 5.09
C PRO A 82 -11.50 5.79 3.74
N GLU A 83 -11.63 7.10 3.52
CA GLU A 83 -12.11 7.68 2.27
C GLU A 83 -11.25 7.34 1.05
N GLU A 84 -9.93 7.15 1.21
CA GLU A 84 -9.04 6.76 0.11
C GLU A 84 -9.30 5.33 -0.34
N GLY A 85 -9.42 4.40 0.61
CA GLY A 85 -9.78 3.01 0.33
C GLY A 85 -11.17 2.88 -0.28
N ASP A 86 -12.14 3.63 0.24
CA ASP A 86 -13.49 3.70 -0.31
C ASP A 86 -13.50 4.31 -1.71
N ALA A 87 -12.68 5.31 -1.96
CA ALA A 87 -12.56 5.94 -3.27
C ALA A 87 -11.98 4.98 -4.32
N ILE A 88 -10.95 4.20 -3.96
CA ILE A 88 -10.42 3.15 -4.84
C ILE A 88 -11.54 2.17 -5.20
N GLN A 89 -12.24 1.61 -4.22
CA GLN A 89 -13.30 0.65 -4.46
C GLN A 89 -14.40 1.24 -5.34
N ARG A 90 -14.86 2.44 -5.01
CA ARG A 90 -15.93 3.12 -5.74
C ARG A 90 -15.54 3.44 -7.19
N ASN A 91 -14.31 3.93 -7.40
CA ASN A 91 -13.87 4.44 -8.69
C ASN A 91 -13.27 3.39 -9.63
N THR A 92 -12.83 2.25 -9.10
CA THR A 92 -12.37 1.10 -9.89
C THR A 92 -13.46 0.05 -10.10
N GLY A 93 -14.47 0.06 -9.24
CA GLY A 93 -15.51 -0.98 -9.19
C GLY A 93 -15.11 -2.24 -8.45
N TRP A 94 -13.85 -2.41 -8.07
CA TRP A 94 -13.41 -3.53 -7.28
C TRP A 94 -13.82 -3.39 -5.82
N ARG A 95 -14.30 -4.49 -5.23
CA ARG A 95 -14.56 -4.60 -3.80
C ARG A 95 -13.44 -5.39 -3.16
N PHE A 96 -12.98 -4.92 -2.01
CA PHE A 96 -11.94 -5.57 -1.24
C PHE A 96 -12.48 -6.01 0.11
N ARG A 97 -12.06 -7.19 0.52
CA ARG A 97 -12.23 -7.64 1.90
C ARG A 97 -10.92 -7.45 2.64
N PRO A 98 -10.82 -6.51 3.59
CA PRO A 98 -9.68 -6.43 4.48
C PRO A 98 -9.78 -7.58 5.49
N ILE A 99 -8.69 -8.32 5.69
CA ILE A 99 -8.73 -9.53 6.52
C ILE A 99 -7.98 -9.37 7.82
N ALA A 100 -7.03 -8.45 7.94
CA ALA A 100 -6.36 -8.22 9.21
C ALA A 100 -5.99 -6.77 9.39
N ARG A 101 -5.97 -6.32 10.65
CA ARG A 101 -5.43 -5.03 11.07
C ARG A 101 -4.40 -5.26 12.16
N PHE A 102 -3.35 -4.49 12.14
CA PHE A 102 -2.21 -4.53 13.06
C PHE A 102 -2.55 -4.49 14.55
N THR A 103 -3.75 -4.08 14.96
CA THR A 103 -3.99 -3.58 16.31
C THR A 103 -5.20 -4.15 17.03
N HIS A 104 -5.86 -5.19 16.53
CA HIS A 104 -6.95 -5.78 17.28
C HIS A 104 -6.53 -7.07 17.98
N PRO A 105 -6.46 -7.07 19.33
CA PRO A 105 -6.52 -8.32 20.07
C PRO A 105 -7.81 -9.05 19.66
N GLY A 106 -7.70 -10.21 19.02
CA GLY A 106 -8.85 -10.99 18.52
C GLY A 106 -9.11 -10.86 17.01
N GLY A 107 -8.22 -10.26 16.23
CA GLY A 107 -8.21 -10.44 14.76
C GLY A 107 -7.99 -11.90 14.38
N PRO A 108 -8.45 -12.33 13.19
CA PRO A 108 -8.28 -13.71 12.74
C PRO A 108 -6.79 -14.08 12.75
N HIS A 109 -6.49 -15.29 13.22
CA HIS A 109 -5.15 -15.84 13.09
C HIS A 109 -4.83 -16.05 11.61
N MET A 110 -3.56 -15.91 11.22
CA MET A 110 -3.16 -16.09 9.83
C MET A 110 -3.61 -17.43 9.23
N GLU A 111 -3.63 -18.47 10.04
CA GLU A 111 -4.10 -19.80 9.65
C GLU A 111 -5.56 -19.81 9.18
N GLU A 112 -6.43 -18.96 9.74
CA GLU A 112 -7.83 -18.82 9.33
C GLU A 112 -7.98 -18.17 7.95
N LEU A 113 -6.94 -17.46 7.49
CA LEU A 113 -6.95 -16.74 6.21
C LEU A 113 -6.44 -17.59 5.04
N ILE A 114 -5.70 -18.65 5.33
CA ILE A 114 -5.11 -19.54 4.30
C ILE A 114 -6.18 -20.01 3.30
N PRO A 115 -7.34 -20.54 3.73
CA PRO A 115 -8.37 -21.01 2.80
C PRO A 115 -8.88 -19.91 1.86
N ASP A 116 -9.04 -18.69 2.36
CA ASP A 116 -9.55 -17.56 1.59
C ASP A 116 -8.53 -17.07 0.56
N ILE A 117 -7.24 -17.02 0.93
CA ILE A 117 -6.17 -16.64 0.02
C ILE A 117 -6.02 -17.72 -1.08
N VAL A 118 -6.02 -18.99 -0.70
CA VAL A 118 -5.96 -20.11 -1.64
C VAL A 118 -7.15 -20.06 -2.62
N ALA A 119 -8.36 -19.86 -2.11
CA ALA A 119 -9.54 -19.75 -2.96
C ALA A 119 -9.46 -18.58 -3.95
N SER A 120 -8.93 -17.44 -3.52
CA SER A 120 -8.71 -16.27 -4.39
C SER A 120 -7.70 -16.58 -5.50
N ILE A 121 -6.57 -17.20 -5.18
CA ILE A 121 -5.56 -17.59 -6.17
C ILE A 121 -6.11 -18.64 -7.13
N ASP A 122 -6.86 -19.62 -6.65
CA ASP A 122 -7.50 -20.64 -7.48
C ASP A 122 -8.55 -20.05 -8.44
N ALA A 123 -9.20 -18.95 -8.02
CA ALA A 123 -10.07 -18.16 -8.88
C ALA A 123 -9.34 -17.22 -9.86
N GLY A 124 -8.01 -17.18 -9.82
CA GLY A 124 -7.20 -16.30 -10.69
C GLY A 124 -7.13 -14.86 -10.23
N ILE A 125 -7.39 -14.58 -8.95
CA ILE A 125 -7.37 -13.25 -8.35
C ILE A 125 -6.21 -13.16 -7.35
N PRO A 126 -5.14 -12.39 -7.66
CA PRO A 126 -4.04 -12.17 -6.73
C PRO A 126 -4.49 -11.39 -5.48
N VAL A 127 -3.78 -11.59 -4.39
CA VAL A 127 -4.07 -11.03 -3.07
C VAL A 127 -2.97 -10.06 -2.65
N LEU A 128 -3.32 -8.93 -2.05
CA LEU A 128 -2.34 -7.98 -1.52
C LEU A 128 -2.01 -8.34 -0.07
N ALA A 129 -0.74 -8.30 0.27
CA ALA A 129 -0.29 -8.55 1.63
C ALA A 129 1.01 -7.82 1.95
N TYR A 130 1.24 -7.59 3.26
CA TYR A 130 2.55 -7.20 3.77
C TYR A 130 3.35 -8.46 4.12
N PRO A 131 4.52 -8.70 3.53
CA PRO A 131 5.45 -9.69 4.04
C PRO A 131 6.18 -9.12 5.27
N SER A 132 6.20 -9.86 6.38
CA SER A 132 6.94 -9.45 7.59
C SER A 132 8.46 -9.41 7.37
N ILE A 133 8.94 -10.13 6.36
CA ILE A 133 10.36 -10.27 6.04
C ILE A 133 10.96 -9.04 5.32
N HIS A 134 10.14 -8.16 4.76
CA HIS A 134 10.58 -7.00 3.99
C HIS A 134 9.86 -5.72 4.42
N ASN A 135 10.35 -5.07 5.47
CA ASN A 135 10.08 -3.69 5.88
C ASN A 135 8.68 -3.12 5.56
N LEU A 136 7.61 -3.89 5.81
CA LEU A 136 6.22 -3.44 5.69
C LEU A 136 5.82 -2.87 4.32
N ASN A 137 6.49 -3.23 3.23
CA ASN A 137 6.04 -2.85 1.90
C ASN A 137 4.98 -3.82 1.38
N MET A 138 3.91 -3.27 0.80
CA MET A 138 2.85 -4.07 0.21
C MET A 138 3.38 -4.85 -1.00
N GLY A 139 3.05 -6.12 -1.06
CA GLY A 139 3.32 -7.00 -2.18
C GLY A 139 2.04 -7.69 -2.68
N THR A 140 2.19 -8.50 -3.72
CA THR A 140 1.11 -9.23 -4.36
C THR A 140 1.38 -10.73 -4.28
N ILE A 141 0.59 -11.45 -3.49
CA ILE A 141 0.56 -12.91 -3.51
C ILE A 141 -0.11 -13.33 -4.82
N TYR A 142 0.62 -14.07 -5.64
CA TYR A 142 0.14 -14.55 -6.93
C TYR A 142 0.12 -16.07 -7.02
N GLY A 143 0.52 -16.76 -5.96
CA GLY A 143 0.54 -18.21 -5.92
C GLY A 143 0.86 -18.75 -4.54
N TYR A 144 0.83 -20.07 -4.45
CA TYR A 144 1.13 -20.80 -3.24
C TYR A 144 1.80 -22.14 -3.53
N ASP A 145 2.46 -22.70 -2.53
CA ASP A 145 2.95 -24.06 -2.48
C ASP A 145 2.35 -24.80 -1.28
N ASP A 146 2.20 -26.13 -1.39
CA ASP A 146 1.67 -26.99 -0.33
C ASP A 146 0.37 -26.49 0.34
N GLY A 147 -0.61 -26.07 -0.48
CA GLY A 147 -1.92 -25.64 0.03
C GLY A 147 -1.90 -24.36 0.84
N GLY A 148 -0.90 -23.51 0.67
CA GLY A 148 -0.79 -22.23 1.37
C GLY A 148 0.20 -22.25 2.55
N VAL A 149 1.02 -23.28 2.69
CA VAL A 149 2.14 -23.29 3.65
C VAL A 149 3.20 -22.27 3.27
N VAL A 150 3.40 -22.05 1.96
CA VAL A 150 4.31 -21.04 1.41
C VAL A 150 3.61 -20.23 0.34
N TRP A 151 3.73 -18.90 0.41
CA TRP A 151 3.21 -17.98 -0.56
C TRP A 151 4.26 -17.59 -1.60
N LEU A 152 3.84 -17.46 -2.85
CA LEU A 152 4.62 -16.88 -3.93
C LEU A 152 4.22 -15.41 -4.04
N LEU A 153 5.14 -14.51 -3.74
CA LEU A 153 4.91 -13.08 -3.64
C LEU A 153 5.73 -12.32 -4.68
N ARG A 154 5.14 -11.27 -5.26
CA ARG A 154 5.83 -10.16 -5.91
C ARG A 154 5.90 -9.01 -4.93
N ASP A 155 7.09 -8.53 -4.62
CA ASP A 155 7.30 -7.35 -3.80
C ASP A 155 8.40 -6.46 -4.39
N TYR A 156 8.69 -5.34 -3.75
CA TYR A 156 9.67 -4.37 -4.20
C TYR A 156 11.12 -4.78 -3.91
N PHE A 157 11.33 -5.84 -3.13
CA PHE A 157 12.64 -6.33 -2.71
C PHE A 157 12.99 -7.70 -3.30
N SER A 158 12.11 -8.28 -4.09
CA SER A 158 12.33 -9.56 -4.75
C SER A 158 13.48 -9.50 -5.74
N VAL A 159 14.56 -10.23 -5.51
CA VAL A 159 15.78 -10.20 -6.36
C VAL A 159 15.47 -10.68 -7.78
N ASP A 160 14.79 -11.81 -7.91
CA ASP A 160 14.41 -12.42 -9.18
C ASP A 160 12.90 -12.25 -9.49
N GLY A 161 12.28 -11.23 -8.90
CA GLY A 161 10.86 -10.95 -9.05
C GLY A 161 9.94 -11.98 -8.38
N MET A 162 10.47 -12.80 -7.47
CA MET A 162 9.70 -13.73 -6.64
C MET A 162 10.30 -13.83 -5.25
N THR A 163 9.44 -13.69 -4.25
CA THR A 163 9.77 -13.98 -2.85
C THR A 163 8.91 -15.15 -2.37
N LEU A 164 9.53 -16.10 -1.68
CA LEU A 164 8.83 -17.19 -1.00
C LEU A 164 8.64 -16.79 0.45
N VAL A 165 7.40 -16.74 0.90
CA VAL A 165 7.04 -16.30 2.26
C VAL A 165 6.30 -17.43 2.96
N PRO A 166 6.85 -18.01 4.04
CA PRO A 166 6.11 -18.94 4.89
C PRO A 166 4.82 -18.29 5.41
N ALA A 167 3.76 -19.05 5.53
CA ALA A 167 2.47 -18.49 5.95
C ALA A 167 2.52 -17.71 7.28
N PRO A 168 3.27 -18.14 8.32
CA PRO A 168 3.40 -17.39 9.56
C PRO A 168 4.13 -16.04 9.42
N ASP A 169 4.94 -15.87 8.36
CA ASP A 169 5.72 -14.65 8.10
C ASP A 169 4.96 -13.65 7.24
N LEU A 170 3.72 -13.93 6.89
CA LEU A 170 2.84 -12.97 6.27
C LEU A 170 2.40 -11.94 7.32
N GLY A 171 2.58 -10.67 6.98
CA GLY A 171 2.23 -9.56 7.88
C GLY A 171 0.71 -9.41 8.05
N PRO A 172 0.32 -8.55 8.97
CA PRO A 172 -1.05 -8.50 9.49
C PRO A 172 -2.06 -7.81 8.58
N VAL A 173 -1.67 -7.36 7.40
CA VAL A 173 -2.59 -6.73 6.44
C VAL A 173 -2.67 -7.57 5.20
N VAL A 174 -3.86 -8.11 4.94
CA VAL A 174 -4.20 -8.84 3.72
C VAL A 174 -5.46 -8.22 3.13
N LEU A 175 -5.43 -7.89 1.84
CA LEU A 175 -6.57 -7.37 1.09
C LEU A 175 -6.88 -8.33 -0.05
N ILE A 176 -8.09 -8.90 -0.02
CA ILE A 176 -8.56 -9.80 -1.09
C ILE A 176 -9.53 -9.03 -1.99
N PRO A 177 -9.22 -8.86 -3.30
CA PRO A 177 -10.22 -8.43 -4.27
C PRO A 177 -11.31 -9.51 -4.37
N THR A 178 -12.58 -9.16 -4.15
CA THR A 178 -13.66 -10.15 -4.04
C THR A 178 -14.54 -10.21 -5.28
N HIS A 179 -14.99 -9.08 -5.74
CA HIS A 179 -15.85 -8.98 -6.94
C HIS A 179 -15.75 -7.59 -7.56
N TRP A 180 -16.18 -7.49 -8.79
CA TRP A 180 -16.21 -6.24 -9.54
C TRP A 180 -17.64 -5.84 -9.88
N GLU A 181 -17.92 -4.55 -9.74
CA GLU A 181 -19.15 -3.88 -10.16
C GLU A 181 -18.82 -2.73 -11.09
N PRO A 182 -19.68 -2.38 -12.06
CA PRO A 182 -19.41 -1.25 -12.94
C PRO A 182 -19.13 0.04 -12.15
N PRO A 183 -17.96 0.68 -12.33
CA PRO A 183 -17.64 1.94 -11.66
C PRO A 183 -18.47 3.10 -12.24
N PRO A 184 -18.50 4.25 -11.57
CA PRO A 184 -19.12 5.44 -12.13
C PRO A 184 -18.39 5.87 -13.42
N PRO A 185 -19.02 6.68 -14.26
CA PRO A 185 -18.38 7.23 -15.45
C PRO A 185 -17.03 7.89 -15.10
N ARG A 186 -16.00 7.68 -15.93
CA ARG A 186 -14.62 8.14 -15.69
C ARG A 186 -14.54 9.63 -15.31
N ARG A 187 -15.36 10.47 -15.95
CA ARG A 187 -15.44 11.90 -15.60
C ARG A 187 -15.84 12.14 -14.15
N LYS A 188 -16.80 11.35 -13.63
CA LYS A 188 -17.21 11.46 -12.24
C LYS A 188 -16.09 11.00 -11.30
N ALA A 189 -15.43 9.89 -11.58
CA ALA A 189 -14.31 9.39 -10.80
C ALA A 189 -13.16 10.42 -10.74
N LEU A 190 -12.85 11.11 -11.85
CA LEU A 190 -11.86 12.21 -11.88
C LEU A 190 -12.29 13.40 -11.03
N LEU A 191 -13.56 13.81 -11.10
CA LEU A 191 -14.06 14.92 -10.28
C LEU A 191 -14.05 14.58 -8.79
N ASP A 192 -14.41 13.35 -8.41
CA ASP A 192 -14.33 12.87 -7.03
C ASP A 192 -12.88 12.86 -6.52
N SER A 193 -11.92 12.49 -7.38
CA SER A 193 -10.49 12.51 -7.10
C SER A 193 -9.97 13.94 -6.87
N ILE A 194 -10.35 14.89 -7.73
CA ILE A 194 -9.98 16.32 -7.56
C ILE A 194 -10.61 16.90 -6.28
N ALA A 195 -11.85 16.56 -5.99
CA ALA A 195 -12.50 17.00 -4.76
C ALA A 195 -11.79 16.45 -3.51
N MET A 196 -11.29 15.21 -3.57
CA MET A 196 -10.47 14.64 -2.51
C MET A 196 -9.13 15.38 -2.39
N ALA A 197 -8.46 15.67 -3.50
CA ALA A 197 -7.22 16.44 -3.51
C ALA A 197 -7.39 17.79 -2.79
N LEU A 198 -8.48 18.50 -3.08
CA LEU A 198 -8.78 19.77 -2.43
C LEU A 198 -9.03 19.60 -0.91
N ARG A 199 -9.72 18.55 -0.51
CA ARG A 199 -9.92 18.25 0.92
C ARG A 199 -8.60 17.92 1.62
N HIS A 200 -7.74 17.12 1.01
CA HIS A 200 -6.42 16.80 1.55
C HIS A 200 -5.56 18.05 1.68
N TRP A 201 -5.58 18.91 0.67
CA TRP A 201 -4.84 20.17 0.69
C TRP A 201 -5.34 21.15 1.76
N ALA A 202 -6.65 21.20 1.97
CA ALA A 202 -7.27 22.07 2.97
C ALA A 202 -7.14 21.51 4.40
N ARG A 203 -6.80 20.23 4.56
CA ARG A 203 -6.59 19.63 5.87
C ARG A 203 -5.34 20.22 6.50
N ARG A 204 -5.43 20.48 7.79
CA ARG A 204 -4.32 21.06 8.56
C ARG A 204 -3.66 19.98 9.40
N ARG A 205 -3.60 20.19 10.69
CA ARG A 205 -3.11 19.22 11.67
C ARG A 205 -4.21 18.21 11.99
N GLY A 206 -3.88 16.93 12.03
CA GLY A 206 -4.79 15.86 12.39
C GLY A 206 -4.26 15.01 13.54
N PRO A 207 -5.14 14.30 14.25
CA PRO A 207 -4.71 13.25 15.15
C PRO A 207 -4.10 12.12 14.32
N ASP A 208 -2.91 11.74 14.69
CA ASP A 208 -2.25 10.53 14.22
C ASP A 208 -1.91 9.72 15.48
N PRO A 209 -2.15 8.40 15.52
CA PRO A 209 -1.80 7.58 16.66
C PRO A 209 -0.30 7.64 17.02
N ASP A 210 0.55 7.96 16.04
CA ASP A 210 2.00 8.00 16.19
C ASP A 210 2.56 9.41 16.47
N GLY A 211 1.71 10.42 16.57
CA GLY A 211 2.10 11.79 16.89
C GLY A 211 1.46 12.86 16.01
N PRO A 212 1.84 14.11 16.16
CA PRO A 212 1.28 15.21 15.39
C PRO A 212 1.70 15.11 13.91
N CYS A 213 0.71 15.02 13.04
CA CYS A 213 0.89 15.00 11.60
C CYS A 213 0.32 16.28 10.97
N PHE A 214 1.09 16.88 10.08
CA PHE A 214 0.67 18.01 9.26
C PHE A 214 0.27 17.50 7.86
N TYR A 215 -0.68 18.20 7.23
CA TYR A 215 -1.21 17.85 5.93
C TYR A 215 -1.20 19.04 4.97
N GLY A 216 -1.20 18.76 3.67
CA GLY A 216 -1.31 19.76 2.61
C GLY A 216 -0.25 20.85 2.70
N ALA A 217 -0.68 22.10 2.66
CA ALA A 217 0.23 23.25 2.72
C ALA A 217 1.02 23.34 4.04
N ASP A 218 0.40 22.95 5.17
CA ASP A 218 1.05 22.98 6.47
C ASP A 218 2.17 21.91 6.54
N ALA A 219 1.99 20.77 5.88
CA ALA A 219 3.03 19.75 5.77
C ALA A 219 4.27 20.25 5.02
N LEU A 220 4.06 20.97 3.92
CA LEU A 220 5.16 21.58 3.17
C LEU A 220 5.86 22.67 3.98
N GLY A 221 5.09 23.48 4.72
CA GLY A 221 5.63 24.52 5.61
C GLY A 221 6.48 23.91 6.74
N GLN A 222 6.00 22.84 7.37
CA GLN A 222 6.74 22.15 8.42
C GLN A 222 7.99 21.47 7.86
N TRP A 223 7.89 20.77 6.74
CA TRP A 223 9.04 20.19 6.07
C TRP A 223 10.11 21.23 5.73
N ALA A 224 9.73 22.38 5.20
CA ALA A 224 10.68 23.48 4.93
C ALA A 224 11.32 24.02 6.21
N ALA A 225 10.57 24.09 7.32
CA ALA A 225 11.12 24.48 8.61
C ALA A 225 12.14 23.46 9.14
N ASP A 226 11.81 22.17 9.04
CA ASP A 226 12.71 21.09 9.48
C ASP A 226 13.98 21.03 8.60
N LEU A 227 13.87 21.26 7.29
CA LEU A 227 15.03 21.37 6.39
C LEU A 227 15.98 22.52 6.77
N ALA A 228 15.43 23.64 7.23
CA ALA A 228 16.25 24.77 7.66
C ALA A 228 17.12 24.46 8.88
N LEU A 229 16.75 23.43 9.67
CA LEU A 229 17.56 22.98 10.81
C LEU A 229 18.79 22.14 10.38
N VAL A 230 18.77 21.59 9.15
CA VAL A 230 19.88 20.74 8.66
C VAL A 230 21.20 21.51 8.60
N ASP A 231 21.14 22.80 8.28
CA ASP A 231 22.29 23.68 8.14
C ASP A 231 22.65 24.41 9.44
N ASP A 232 21.87 24.22 10.52
CA ASP A 232 22.13 24.80 11.84
C ASP A 232 22.97 23.85 12.71
N PRO A 233 24.27 24.15 12.95
CA PRO A 233 25.13 23.33 13.81
C PRO A 233 24.61 23.22 15.25
N ALA A 234 23.81 24.19 15.71
CA ALA A 234 23.27 24.23 17.07
C ALA A 234 22.04 23.30 17.22
N ALA A 235 21.42 22.88 16.12
CA ALA A 235 20.26 22.00 16.16
C ALA A 235 20.58 20.56 16.58
N GLY A 236 21.85 20.15 16.53
CA GLY A 236 22.31 18.83 16.99
C GLY A 236 21.73 17.65 16.19
N ILE A 237 21.31 17.90 14.94
CA ILE A 237 20.70 16.88 14.07
C ILE A 237 21.74 15.83 13.68
N THR A 238 21.43 14.57 13.93
CA THR A 238 22.24 13.42 13.55
C THR A 238 22.22 13.19 12.03
N GLU A 239 23.15 12.40 11.51
CA GLU A 239 23.20 12.04 10.09
C GLU A 239 21.95 11.24 9.67
N ASP A 240 21.45 10.35 10.52
CA ASP A 240 20.22 9.58 10.24
C ASP A 240 18.99 10.48 10.18
N GLU A 241 18.86 11.44 11.10
CA GLU A 241 17.79 12.45 11.08
C GLU A 241 17.87 13.32 9.82
N ARG A 242 19.10 13.72 9.43
CA ARG A 242 19.35 14.46 8.19
C ARG A 242 18.90 13.67 6.95
N ASN A 243 19.23 12.39 6.89
CA ASN A 243 18.83 11.53 5.80
C ASN A 243 17.30 11.37 5.74
N ASN A 244 16.63 11.24 6.87
CA ASN A 244 15.16 11.14 6.95
C ASN A 244 14.44 12.41 6.47
N LEU A 245 15.02 13.59 6.59
CA LEU A 245 14.46 14.85 6.10
C LEU A 245 14.41 14.93 4.57
N PHE A 246 15.22 14.15 3.87
CA PHE A 246 15.20 14.09 2.39
C PHE A 246 14.30 12.99 1.82
N PHE A 247 13.80 12.08 2.66
CA PHE A 247 12.81 11.10 2.24
C PHE A 247 11.41 11.73 2.20
N VAL A 248 11.09 12.37 1.09
CA VAL A 248 9.74 12.77 0.73
C VAL A 248 9.14 11.65 -0.12
N SER A 249 8.17 10.96 0.42
CA SER A 249 7.41 9.95 -0.30
C SER A 249 6.05 10.47 -0.73
#